data_e593b6ab583d46329dab6a9ba9175dbb
#
_entry.id   e593b6ab583d46329dab6a9ba9175dbb
#
_cell.length_a   1.000
_cell.length_b   1.000
_cell.length_c   1.000
_cell.angle_alpha   90.00
_cell.angle_beta   90.00
_cell.angle_gamma   90.00
#
_symmetry.space_group_name_H-M   'P 1'
#
loop_
_entity.id
_entity.type
_entity.pdbx_description
1 polymer ?
#
loop_
_entity_poly.entity_id
_entity_poly.type
_entity_poly.pdbx_seq_one_letter_code
_entity_poly.pdbx_strand_id
1 'polypeptide(L)'
;FVITSDMGLCGGYNANVYRMIQDEFSAQDHVVMVGVRGAAWISKRNYNVENVLSDLDEDDVYNALSKCMQDALDLFEKKEISKIQILYTHYKNTLTFVPTLETVLPVSKPQEEKKSGMHADMIFEPDKETMLQNMIPMVTKSILYSRYLESKTSEQASRRMAMESATDNAEELQDNLELAYNRV
;
A
#
# COMPACT_ATOMS: atom_id res chain seq x y z
N PHE A 1 -2.46 7.53 -1.05
CA PHE A 1 -1.24 6.89 -0.55
C PHE A 1 -0.89 5.71 -1.44
N VAL A 2 0.36 5.63 -1.91
CA VAL A 2 0.82 4.54 -2.78
C VAL A 2 2.02 3.87 -2.13
N ILE A 3 1.91 2.56 -1.88
CA ILE A 3 2.96 1.80 -1.21
C ILE A 3 3.72 0.97 -2.25
N THR A 4 5.03 1.20 -2.33
CA THR A 4 5.97 0.51 -3.21
C THR A 4 7.20 0.03 -2.43
N SER A 5 8.13 -0.63 -3.10
CA SER A 5 9.35 -1.11 -2.46
C SER A 5 10.46 -0.06 -2.41
N ASP A 6 11.35 -0.21 -1.45
CA ASP A 6 12.63 0.51 -1.41
C ASP A 6 13.68 -0.17 -2.28
N MET A 7 13.71 -1.50 -2.26
CA MET A 7 14.67 -2.31 -3.03
C MET A 7 14.02 -2.94 -4.26
N GLY A 8 14.82 -3.28 -5.25
CA GLY A 8 14.40 -4.01 -6.43
C GLY A 8 14.35 -5.54 -6.23
N LEU A 9 14.33 -6.26 -7.34
CA LEU A 9 14.36 -7.73 -7.41
C LEU A 9 13.15 -8.40 -6.73
N CYS A 10 12.01 -7.73 -6.71
CA CYS A 10 10.74 -8.21 -6.15
C CYS A 10 9.74 -8.65 -7.24
N GLY A 11 10.24 -9.22 -8.33
CA GLY A 11 9.40 -9.71 -9.43
C GLY A 11 8.48 -8.63 -10.00
N GLY A 12 7.21 -8.96 -10.18
CA GLY A 12 6.19 -8.06 -10.72
C GLY A 12 5.55 -7.10 -9.71
N TYR A 13 5.96 -7.10 -8.43
CA TYR A 13 5.34 -6.33 -7.36
C TYR A 13 5.15 -4.84 -7.72
N ASN A 14 6.25 -4.12 -8.02
CA ASN A 14 6.16 -2.70 -8.38
C ASN A 14 5.47 -2.48 -9.73
N ALA A 15 5.72 -3.33 -10.71
CA ALA A 15 5.13 -3.18 -12.04
C ALA A 15 3.59 -3.23 -12.01
N ASN A 16 3.03 -4.08 -11.16
CA ASN A 16 1.59 -4.19 -10.99
C ASN A 16 0.99 -2.94 -10.30
N VAL A 17 1.68 -2.39 -9.30
CA VAL A 17 1.29 -1.12 -8.66
C VAL A 17 1.34 0.03 -9.67
N TYR A 18 2.41 0.12 -10.48
CA TYR A 18 2.55 1.18 -11.49
C TYR A 18 1.46 1.12 -12.57
N ARG A 19 1.06 -0.08 -12.98
CA ARG A 19 -0.05 -0.25 -13.91
C ARG A 19 -1.34 0.30 -13.33
N MET A 20 -1.63 -0.01 -12.07
CA MET A 20 -2.83 0.47 -11.39
C MET A 20 -2.83 2.00 -11.21
N ILE A 21 -1.66 2.61 -10.96
CA ILE A 21 -1.56 4.08 -10.95
C ILE A 21 -1.92 4.65 -12.34
N GLN A 22 -1.43 4.05 -13.42
CA GLN A 22 -1.72 4.54 -14.78
C GLN A 22 -3.20 4.40 -15.16
N ASP A 23 -3.87 3.36 -14.66
CA ASP A 23 -5.27 3.07 -14.97
C ASP A 23 -6.25 3.91 -14.12
N GLU A 24 -5.91 4.17 -12.85
CA GLU A 24 -6.86 4.71 -11.86
C GLU A 24 -6.58 6.17 -11.46
N PHE A 25 -5.36 6.69 -11.64
CA PHE A 25 -4.96 7.99 -11.11
C PHE A 25 -4.97 9.07 -12.16
N SER A 26 -5.41 10.25 -11.75
CA SER A 26 -5.38 11.50 -12.51
C SER A 26 -4.16 12.35 -12.15
N ALA A 27 -3.75 13.22 -13.06
CA ALA A 27 -2.68 14.20 -12.80
C ALA A 27 -3.04 15.23 -11.70
N GLN A 28 -4.32 15.34 -11.35
CA GLN A 28 -4.80 16.24 -10.30
C GLN A 28 -4.84 15.60 -8.91
N ASP A 29 -4.66 14.28 -8.83
CA ASP A 29 -4.70 13.58 -7.56
C ASP A 29 -3.44 13.90 -6.74
N HIS A 30 -3.64 14.17 -5.46
CA HIS A 30 -2.56 14.37 -4.49
C HIS A 30 -1.97 13.02 -4.10
N VAL A 31 -0.72 12.79 -4.39
CA VAL A 31 -0.06 11.50 -4.19
C VAL A 31 0.99 11.59 -3.08
N VAL A 32 0.84 10.75 -2.06
CA VAL A 32 1.91 10.46 -1.10
C VAL A 32 2.52 9.11 -1.49
N MET A 33 3.79 9.15 -1.90
CA MET A 33 4.50 7.96 -2.36
C MET A 33 5.35 7.37 -1.23
N VAL A 34 5.20 6.07 -0.98
CA VAL A 34 6.01 5.31 -0.02
C VAL A 34 6.90 4.34 -0.78
N GLY A 35 8.21 4.44 -0.57
CA GLY A 35 9.23 3.60 -1.18
C GLY A 35 10.03 4.29 -2.30
N VAL A 36 11.33 4.00 -2.31
CA VAL A 36 12.32 4.59 -3.25
C VAL A 36 11.97 4.30 -4.70
N ARG A 37 11.51 3.08 -4.99
CA ARG A 37 11.22 2.65 -6.38
C ARG A 37 10.02 3.38 -6.96
N GLY A 38 8.99 3.60 -6.16
CA GLY A 38 7.84 4.41 -6.56
C GLY A 38 8.20 5.87 -6.76
N ALA A 39 8.98 6.44 -5.86
CA ALA A 39 9.47 7.81 -5.98
C ALA A 39 10.25 8.03 -7.29
N ALA A 40 11.18 7.14 -7.61
CA ALA A 40 11.95 7.20 -8.84
C ALA A 40 11.10 7.00 -10.10
N TRP A 41 10.01 6.22 -10.00
CA TRP A 41 9.11 5.99 -11.12
C TRP A 41 8.19 7.19 -11.37
N ILE A 42 7.62 7.77 -10.30
CA ILE A 42 6.63 8.85 -10.40
C ILE A 42 7.28 10.19 -10.76
N SER A 43 8.53 10.44 -10.33
CA SER A 43 9.27 11.68 -10.62
C SER A 43 9.47 11.96 -12.12
N LYS A 44 9.36 10.93 -12.96
CA LYS A 44 9.47 11.03 -14.42
C LYS A 44 8.11 11.27 -15.10
N ARG A 45 7.05 11.51 -14.35
CA ARG A 45 5.67 11.60 -14.82
C ARG A 45 4.97 12.81 -14.19
N ASN A 46 3.95 13.31 -14.87
CA ASN A 46 3.22 14.50 -14.45
C ASN A 46 2.11 14.14 -13.44
N TYR A 47 2.49 13.65 -12.26
CA TYR A 47 1.56 13.49 -11.14
C TYR A 47 1.87 14.53 -10.07
N ASN A 48 0.84 14.94 -9.32
CA ASN A 48 1.00 15.86 -8.20
C ASN A 48 1.47 15.10 -6.95
N VAL A 49 2.78 15.06 -6.71
CA VAL A 49 3.38 14.35 -5.58
C VAL A 49 3.56 15.31 -4.41
N GLU A 50 2.77 15.14 -3.36
CA GLU A 50 2.81 15.95 -2.14
C GLU A 50 3.99 15.57 -1.25
N ASN A 51 4.24 14.28 -1.10
CA ASN A 51 5.29 13.79 -0.24
C ASN A 51 5.86 12.45 -0.73
N VAL A 52 7.12 12.22 -0.37
CA VAL A 52 7.83 10.97 -0.64
C VAL A 52 8.42 10.47 0.67
N LEU A 53 7.96 9.29 1.08
CA LEU A 53 8.48 8.57 2.24
C LEU A 53 9.35 7.42 1.76
N SER A 54 10.65 7.54 1.92
CA SER A 54 11.61 6.53 1.46
C SER A 54 12.76 6.41 2.45
N ASP A 55 13.34 5.21 2.50
CA ASP A 55 14.52 4.91 3.32
C ASP A 55 14.33 5.26 4.80
N LEU A 56 13.13 4.94 5.33
CA LEU A 56 12.79 5.18 6.72
C LEU A 56 13.19 3.95 7.57
N ASP A 57 13.73 4.24 8.75
CA ASP A 57 13.94 3.21 9.77
C ASP A 57 12.58 2.66 10.23
N GLU A 58 12.54 1.38 10.59
CA GLU A 58 11.29 0.69 10.98
C GLU A 58 10.55 1.40 12.13
N ASP A 59 11.30 1.99 13.07
CA ASP A 59 10.75 2.71 14.22
C ASP A 59 10.09 4.05 13.82
N ASP A 60 10.54 4.67 12.74
CA ASP A 60 10.07 5.98 12.29
C ASP A 60 8.91 5.92 11.28
N VAL A 61 8.71 4.77 10.64
CA VAL A 61 7.69 4.60 9.59
C VAL A 61 6.29 4.96 10.09
N TYR A 62 5.91 4.47 11.27
CA TYR A 62 4.58 4.75 11.83
C TYR A 62 4.35 6.25 12.03
N ASN A 63 5.35 6.96 12.55
CA ASN A 63 5.27 8.39 12.79
C ASN A 63 5.19 9.18 11.49
N ALA A 64 5.99 8.81 10.50
CA ALA A 64 5.99 9.45 9.18
C ALA A 64 4.64 9.25 8.45
N LEU A 65 4.14 8.02 8.41
CA LEU A 65 2.83 7.69 7.84
C LEU A 65 1.68 8.40 8.57
N SER A 66 1.75 8.44 9.90
CA SER A 66 0.75 9.10 10.74
C SER A 66 0.69 10.60 10.51
N LYS A 67 1.84 11.24 10.29
CA LYS A 67 1.91 12.67 9.95
C LYS A 67 1.28 12.94 8.59
N CYS A 68 1.67 12.19 7.55
CA CYS A 68 1.07 12.37 6.22
C CYS A 68 -0.44 12.08 6.22
N MET A 69 -0.91 11.10 7.02
CA MET A 69 -2.35 10.86 7.15
C MET A 69 -3.05 12.02 7.84
N GLN A 70 -2.42 12.65 8.85
CA GLN A 70 -2.99 13.84 9.49
C GLN A 70 -3.12 15.00 8.50
N ASP A 71 -2.09 15.28 7.71
CA ASP A 71 -2.11 16.32 6.69
C ASP A 71 -3.23 16.06 5.66
N ALA A 72 -3.44 14.80 5.24
CA ALA A 72 -4.52 14.42 4.36
C ALA A 72 -5.92 14.57 5.00
N LEU A 73 -6.07 14.27 6.30
CA LEU A 73 -7.30 14.49 7.03
C LEU A 73 -7.64 15.99 7.13
N ASP A 74 -6.66 16.83 7.36
CA ASP A 74 -6.84 18.28 7.42
C ASP A 74 -7.32 18.84 6.05
N LEU A 75 -6.80 18.33 4.94
CA LEU A 75 -7.28 18.66 3.59
C LEU A 75 -8.71 18.15 3.34
N PHE A 76 -9.03 16.97 3.85
CA PHE A 76 -10.36 16.41 3.75
C PHE A 76 -11.40 17.20 4.54
N GLU A 77 -11.08 17.63 5.77
CA GLU A 77 -11.93 18.50 6.58
C GLU A 77 -12.18 19.87 5.92
N LYS A 78 -11.14 20.44 5.30
CA LYS A 78 -11.26 21.68 4.52
C LYS A 78 -12.02 21.52 3.20
N LYS A 79 -12.38 20.28 2.83
CA LYS A 79 -13.03 19.93 1.56
C LYS A 79 -12.19 20.25 0.32
N GLU A 80 -10.87 20.30 0.47
CA GLU A 80 -9.94 20.46 -0.63
C GLU A 80 -9.79 19.14 -1.39
N ILE A 81 -9.93 18.01 -0.70
CA ILE A 81 -10.00 16.68 -1.28
C ILE A 81 -11.33 16.00 -0.94
N SER A 82 -11.82 15.13 -1.82
CA SER A 82 -13.11 14.44 -1.67
C SER A 82 -13.01 13.02 -1.14
N LYS A 83 -11.82 12.41 -1.23
CA LYS A 83 -11.59 11.02 -0.81
C LYS A 83 -10.13 10.81 -0.41
N ILE A 84 -9.90 9.84 0.49
CA ILE A 84 -8.58 9.33 0.85
C ILE A 84 -8.54 7.86 0.48
N GLN A 85 -7.55 7.47 -0.32
CA GLN A 85 -7.37 6.11 -0.82
C GLN A 85 -5.95 5.60 -0.55
N ILE A 86 -5.83 4.29 -0.39
CA ILE A 86 -4.55 3.61 -0.22
C ILE A 86 -4.41 2.58 -1.34
N LEU A 87 -3.36 2.71 -2.15
CA LEU A 87 -2.94 1.69 -3.11
C LEU A 87 -1.81 0.87 -2.47
N TYR A 88 -2.10 -0.38 -2.21
CA TYR A 88 -1.18 -1.33 -1.60
C TYR A 88 -1.28 -2.68 -2.28
N THR A 89 -0.38 -3.59 -1.96
CA THR A 89 -0.44 -4.97 -2.46
C THR A 89 -0.98 -5.90 -1.38
N HIS A 90 -2.20 -6.39 -1.60
CA HIS A 90 -2.86 -7.34 -0.71
C HIS A 90 -2.19 -8.70 -0.79
N TYR A 91 -1.81 -9.25 0.37
CA TYR A 91 -1.24 -10.58 0.50
C TYR A 91 -2.34 -11.63 0.60
N LYS A 92 -2.57 -12.36 -0.46
CA LYS A 92 -3.55 -13.45 -0.47
C LYS A 92 -2.94 -14.78 -0.05
N ASN A 93 -1.78 -15.11 -0.58
CA ASN A 93 -0.95 -16.27 -0.23
C ASN A 93 0.48 -16.06 -0.79
N THR A 94 1.38 -17.02 -0.54
CA THR A 94 2.78 -16.94 -0.98
C THR A 94 2.98 -16.83 -2.48
N LEU A 95 1.99 -17.20 -3.29
CA LEU A 95 2.06 -17.20 -4.75
C LEU A 95 1.25 -16.06 -5.39
N THR A 96 0.35 -15.43 -4.64
CA THR A 96 -0.63 -14.49 -5.20
C THR A 96 -0.64 -13.20 -4.40
N PHE A 97 -0.27 -12.12 -5.05
CA PHE A 97 -0.27 -10.75 -4.54
C PHE A 97 -1.12 -9.90 -5.48
N VAL A 98 -2.07 -9.16 -4.93
CA VAL A 98 -3.01 -8.39 -5.73
C VAL A 98 -2.90 -6.92 -5.36
N PRO A 99 -2.49 -6.03 -6.30
CA PRO A 99 -2.55 -4.60 -6.05
C PRO A 99 -4.01 -4.21 -5.84
N THR A 100 -4.27 -3.47 -4.79
CA THR A 100 -5.62 -3.13 -4.34
C THR A 100 -5.69 -1.65 -4.01
N LEU A 101 -6.68 -0.96 -4.56
CA LEU A 101 -7.01 0.42 -4.24
C LEU A 101 -8.18 0.42 -3.25
N GLU A 102 -7.90 0.78 -2.01
CA GLU A 102 -8.90 0.84 -0.93
C GLU A 102 -9.25 2.28 -0.61
N THR A 103 -10.55 2.58 -0.51
CA THR A 103 -11.02 3.89 -0.07
C THR A 103 -11.20 3.89 1.45
N VAL A 104 -10.43 4.72 2.13
CA VAL A 104 -10.48 4.89 3.60
C VAL A 104 -11.54 5.90 3.99
N LEU A 105 -11.60 7.02 3.28
CA LEU A 105 -12.62 8.05 3.46
C LEU A 105 -13.18 8.48 2.08
N PRO A 106 -14.49 8.76 2.00
CA PRO A 106 -15.52 8.59 3.03
C PRO A 106 -15.81 7.12 3.35
N VAL A 107 -16.21 6.85 4.58
CA VAL A 107 -16.60 5.50 4.99
C VAL A 107 -17.90 5.10 4.29
N SER A 108 -17.87 4.01 3.54
CA SER A 108 -19.06 3.44 2.93
C SER A 108 -19.99 2.91 4.02
N LYS A 109 -21.29 3.23 3.94
CA LYS A 109 -22.25 2.57 4.84
C LYS A 109 -22.22 1.06 4.55
N PRO A 110 -22.06 0.20 5.56
CA PRO A 110 -22.22 -1.23 5.35
C PRO A 110 -23.62 -1.47 4.78
N GLN A 111 -23.72 -2.32 3.76
CA GLN A 111 -25.03 -2.80 3.32
C GLN A 111 -25.67 -3.46 4.54
N GLU A 112 -26.83 -2.94 4.95
CA GLU A 112 -27.58 -3.48 6.08
C GLU A 112 -27.92 -4.95 5.82
N GLU A 113 -27.08 -5.86 6.31
CA GLU A 113 -27.58 -7.18 6.62
C GLU A 113 -28.63 -6.99 7.72
N LYS A 114 -29.88 -7.27 7.38
CA LYS A 114 -30.99 -7.31 8.34
C LYS A 114 -30.72 -8.39 9.39
N LYS A 115 -29.83 -8.09 10.32
CA LYS A 115 -29.75 -8.87 11.56
C LYS A 115 -30.85 -8.35 12.44
N SER A 116 -31.96 -9.09 12.49
CA SER A 116 -32.99 -8.95 13.50
C SER A 116 -32.39 -9.37 14.85
N GLY A 117 -31.77 -8.44 15.51
CA GLY A 117 -31.25 -8.57 16.88
C GLY A 117 -31.64 -7.33 17.66
N MET A 118 -31.93 -7.49 18.94
CA MET A 118 -32.13 -6.39 19.87
C MET A 118 -30.97 -5.41 19.74
N HIS A 119 -31.23 -4.23 19.15
CA HIS A 119 -30.28 -3.12 19.21
C HIS A 119 -30.31 -2.59 20.65
N ALA A 120 -29.30 -2.95 21.44
CA ALA A 120 -29.07 -2.20 22.67
C ALA A 120 -28.61 -0.80 22.27
N ASP A 121 -29.28 0.23 22.77
CA ASP A 121 -28.84 1.60 22.58
C ASP A 121 -27.45 1.77 23.17
N MET A 122 -26.48 2.09 22.30
CA MET A 122 -25.11 2.33 22.72
C MET A 122 -25.03 3.71 23.36
N ILE A 123 -24.57 3.78 24.59
CA ILE A 123 -24.31 5.04 25.30
C ILE A 123 -22.89 5.50 24.92
N PHE A 124 -22.79 6.72 24.40
CA PHE A 124 -21.51 7.33 24.04
C PHE A 124 -21.10 8.35 25.11
N GLU A 125 -19.87 8.27 25.59
CA GLU A 125 -19.27 9.22 26.52
C GLU A 125 -18.00 9.83 25.90
N PRO A 126 -17.87 11.18 25.86
CA PRO A 126 -18.83 12.19 26.34
C PRO A 126 -20.06 12.35 25.41
N ASP A 127 -19.90 12.28 24.10
CA ASP A 127 -20.94 12.32 23.08
C ASP A 127 -20.43 11.68 21.79
N LYS A 128 -21.34 11.35 20.88
CA LYS A 128 -21.05 10.64 19.64
C LYS A 128 -20.12 11.44 18.70
N GLU A 129 -20.29 12.75 18.65
CA GLU A 129 -19.55 13.61 17.72
C GLU A 129 -18.08 13.75 18.16
N THR A 130 -17.86 14.06 19.43
CA THR A 130 -16.51 14.11 20.02
C THR A 130 -15.77 12.77 19.92
N MET A 131 -16.50 11.67 20.14
CA MET A 131 -15.90 10.33 20.00
C MET A 131 -15.47 10.07 18.56
N LEU A 132 -16.28 10.38 17.55
CA LEU A 132 -15.96 10.20 16.14
C LEU A 132 -14.78 11.08 15.71
N GLN A 133 -14.74 12.34 16.15
CA GLN A 133 -13.63 13.26 15.87
C GLN A 133 -12.28 12.72 16.36
N ASN A 134 -12.26 12.04 17.50
CA ASN A 134 -11.04 11.44 18.06
C ASN A 134 -10.70 10.08 17.43
N MET A 135 -11.72 9.27 17.11
CA MET A 135 -11.53 7.93 16.57
C MET A 135 -11.10 7.91 15.11
N ILE A 136 -11.65 8.78 14.26
CA ILE A 136 -11.36 8.79 12.83
C ILE A 136 -9.85 8.93 12.56
N PRO A 137 -9.11 9.91 13.14
CA PRO A 137 -7.69 10.01 12.94
C PRO A 137 -6.93 8.77 13.43
N MET A 138 -7.30 8.21 14.57
CA MET A 138 -6.64 7.03 15.12
C MET A 138 -6.84 5.80 14.22
N VAL A 139 -8.06 5.55 13.80
CA VAL A 139 -8.41 4.40 12.96
C VAL A 139 -7.79 4.52 11.57
N THR A 140 -7.84 5.68 10.93
CA THR A 140 -7.27 5.88 9.60
C THR A 140 -5.75 5.72 9.59
N LYS A 141 -5.03 6.22 10.61
CA LYS A 141 -3.59 5.99 10.80
C LYS A 141 -3.27 4.50 10.97
N SER A 142 -4.07 3.80 11.78
CA SER A 142 -3.92 2.35 11.99
C SER A 142 -4.18 1.55 10.72
N ILE A 143 -5.18 1.92 9.93
CA ILE A 143 -5.44 1.30 8.63
C ILE A 143 -4.26 1.50 7.69
N LEU A 144 -3.76 2.74 7.54
CA LEU A 144 -2.61 3.02 6.67
C LEU A 144 -1.39 2.19 7.06
N TYR A 145 -1.06 2.15 8.35
CA TYR A 145 0.06 1.34 8.84
C TYR A 145 -0.15 -0.15 8.62
N SER A 146 -1.35 -0.67 8.85
CA SER A 146 -1.69 -2.07 8.57
C SER A 146 -1.51 -2.41 7.08
N ARG A 147 -1.95 -1.55 6.17
CA ARG A 147 -1.76 -1.74 4.73
C ARG A 147 -0.30 -1.63 4.30
N TYR A 148 0.48 -0.78 4.97
CA TYR A 148 1.92 -0.73 4.78
C TYR A 148 2.58 -2.07 5.14
N LEU A 149 2.30 -2.62 6.32
CA LEU A 149 2.86 -3.91 6.75
C LEU A 149 2.44 -5.07 5.83
N GLU A 150 1.18 -5.09 5.42
CA GLU A 150 0.67 -6.09 4.47
C GLU A 150 1.38 -6.01 3.11
N SER A 151 1.60 -4.79 2.62
CA SER A 151 2.31 -4.54 1.37
C SER A 151 3.79 -4.93 1.47
N LYS A 152 4.44 -4.67 2.61
CA LYS A 152 5.82 -5.13 2.90
C LYS A 152 5.91 -6.66 2.94
N THR A 153 4.94 -7.33 3.54
CA THR A 153 4.87 -8.80 3.54
C THR A 153 4.77 -9.33 2.11
N SER A 154 3.92 -8.74 1.28
CA SER A 154 3.76 -9.09 -0.14
C SER A 154 5.04 -8.84 -0.93
N GLU A 155 5.75 -7.73 -0.65
CA GLU A 155 7.03 -7.39 -1.26
C GLU A 155 8.09 -8.47 -0.96
N GLN A 156 8.23 -8.88 0.31
CA GLN A 156 9.21 -9.88 0.71
C GLN A 156 8.89 -11.27 0.12
N ALA A 157 7.63 -11.65 0.11
CA ALA A 157 7.20 -12.91 -0.50
C ALA A 157 7.43 -12.92 -2.02
N SER A 158 7.13 -11.81 -2.72
CA SER A 158 7.40 -11.68 -4.16
C SER A 158 8.91 -11.69 -4.47
N ARG A 159 9.73 -11.07 -3.62
CA ARG A 159 11.19 -11.11 -3.74
C ARG A 159 11.73 -12.52 -3.56
N ARG A 160 11.26 -13.24 -2.53
CA ARG A 160 11.66 -14.63 -2.31
C ARG A 160 11.38 -15.49 -3.53
N MET A 161 10.17 -15.44 -4.09
CA MET A 161 9.82 -16.20 -5.30
C MET A 161 10.70 -15.82 -6.51
N ALA A 162 10.98 -14.53 -6.69
CA ALA A 162 11.85 -14.08 -7.77
C ALA A 162 13.29 -14.60 -7.61
N MET A 163 13.80 -14.68 -6.38
CA MET A 163 15.12 -15.23 -6.10
C MET A 163 15.18 -16.75 -6.24
N GLU A 164 14.14 -17.48 -5.80
CA GLU A 164 14.01 -18.91 -6.02
C GLU A 164 14.04 -19.22 -7.53
N SER A 165 13.22 -18.54 -8.32
CA SER A 165 13.24 -18.71 -9.79
C SER A 165 14.58 -18.33 -10.44
N ALA A 166 15.26 -17.32 -9.92
CA ALA A 166 16.60 -16.96 -10.41
C ALA A 166 17.65 -18.03 -10.10
N THR A 167 17.55 -18.69 -8.94
CA THR A 167 18.43 -19.80 -8.55
C THR A 167 18.21 -21.00 -9.46
N ASP A 168 16.95 -21.41 -9.67
CA ASP A 168 16.62 -22.55 -10.56
C ASP A 168 17.14 -22.31 -11.99
N ASN A 169 16.96 -21.10 -12.52
CA ASN A 169 17.51 -20.74 -13.84
C ASN A 169 19.04 -20.76 -13.89
N ALA A 170 19.72 -20.38 -12.80
CA ALA A 170 21.17 -20.41 -12.72
C ALA A 170 21.70 -21.84 -12.68
N GLU A 171 21.05 -22.74 -11.97
CA GLU A 171 21.38 -24.17 -11.92
C GLU A 171 21.22 -24.81 -13.31
N GLU A 172 20.09 -24.56 -14.00
CA GLU A 172 19.88 -25.06 -15.36
C GLU A 172 20.97 -24.54 -16.34
N LEU A 173 21.36 -23.27 -16.21
CA LEU A 173 22.42 -22.70 -17.03
C LEU A 173 23.77 -23.36 -16.74
N GLN A 174 24.08 -23.64 -15.48
CA GLN A 174 25.30 -24.35 -15.07
C GLN A 174 25.36 -25.74 -15.70
N ASP A 175 24.29 -26.52 -15.60
CA ASP A 175 24.20 -27.86 -16.17
C ASP A 175 24.40 -27.82 -17.70
N ASN A 176 23.78 -26.88 -18.38
CA ASN A 176 23.92 -26.71 -19.83
C ASN A 176 25.36 -26.35 -20.24
N LEU A 177 26.04 -25.50 -19.46
CA LEU A 177 27.45 -25.14 -19.69
C LEU A 177 28.36 -26.32 -19.44
N GLU A 178 28.12 -27.12 -18.40
CA GLU A 178 28.91 -28.34 -18.12
C GLU A 178 28.76 -29.36 -19.24
N LEU A 179 27.55 -29.59 -19.74
CA LEU A 179 27.31 -30.46 -20.89
C LEU A 179 28.01 -29.93 -22.17
N ALA A 180 27.99 -28.63 -22.40
CA ALA A 180 28.68 -28.03 -23.54
C ALA A 180 30.22 -28.19 -23.42
N TYR A 181 30.75 -27.96 -22.23
CA TYR A 181 32.19 -28.16 -21.96
C TYR A 181 32.65 -29.60 -22.17
N ASN A 182 31.84 -30.58 -21.73
CA ASN A 182 32.18 -32.00 -21.86
C ASN A 182 32.06 -32.55 -23.30
N ARG A 183 31.46 -31.74 -24.23
CA ARG A 183 31.36 -32.11 -25.67
C ARG A 183 32.53 -31.64 -26.53
N VAL A 184 33.38 -30.79 -25.99
CA VAL A 184 34.61 -30.30 -26.63
C VAL A 184 35.78 -31.24 -26.30
#